data_14045c9b26b4c95c2fc665d4c7566f40
#
_entry.id   14045c9b26b4c95c2fc665d4c7566f40
#
_cell.length_a   1.000
_cell.length_b   1.000
_cell.length_c   1.000
_cell.angle_alpha   90.00
_cell.angle_beta   90.00
_cell.angle_gamma   90.00
#
_symmetry.space_group_name_H-M   'P 1'
#
loop_
_entity.id
_entity.type
_entity.pdbx_description
1 polymer ?
#
loop_
_entity_poly.entity_id
_entity_poly.type
_entity_poly.pdbx_seq_one_letter_code
_entity_poly.pdbx_strand_id
1 'polypeptide(L)'
;MSSSSSTSSQPEMREFGRDFRRARTILIKIGTEIVHSPEGLLAMGQIGNIVEQIAALHMRGHNIILVSSGSVPIGKMVLHRQYLLSGSMQSHLVGQVGDNVQFDEKACAAAGQSGLQSLYEMLFAQYHLACSQVLASDADFREPQVRTNLQRAMRALLDVGIIPVINENDVITLRTTPLIVENKIAWDNDSLAALFAQEMMVDLMVLITDVDGIYTGTKDSRKLISRFQRGDKQVITPESRVGAIGQKDKLHSCIRAVDSGAVRAAVVAKAEQGVLLRILNGERVGTLFLTDGEPIGDAEVEEQHIDPMYSGIAPQARNPMSKL
;
A
#
# COMPACT_ATOMS: atom_id res chain seq x y z
N MET A 1 33.20 5.78 50.63
CA MET A 1 31.81 6.05 50.21
C MET A 1 31.86 6.64 48.81
N SER A 2 31.77 5.81 47.83
CA SER A 2 31.81 6.16 46.41
C SER A 2 30.45 5.78 45.83
N SER A 3 29.64 6.79 45.55
CA SER A 3 28.31 6.69 44.92
C SER A 3 28.48 6.48 43.41
N SER A 4 28.20 5.28 42.95
CA SER A 4 28.07 4.96 41.54
C SER A 4 26.66 5.40 41.04
N SER A 5 26.63 6.47 40.25
CA SER A 5 25.44 6.88 39.51
C SER A 5 25.28 5.96 38.31
N SER A 6 24.27 5.08 38.36
CA SER A 6 23.80 4.30 37.21
C SER A 6 22.99 5.22 36.29
N THR A 7 23.59 5.68 35.22
CA THR A 7 22.89 6.29 34.09
C THR A 7 22.10 5.21 33.35
N SER A 8 20.80 5.20 33.50
CA SER A 8 19.90 4.42 32.70
C SER A 8 19.91 4.99 31.28
N SER A 9 20.60 4.31 30.36
CA SER A 9 20.54 4.58 28.93
C SER A 9 19.12 4.28 28.44
N GLN A 10 18.33 5.33 28.18
CA GLN A 10 17.13 5.22 27.36
C GLN A 10 17.56 4.68 25.97
N PRO A 11 16.80 3.75 25.36
CA PRO A 11 17.11 3.33 24.00
C PRO A 11 16.99 4.55 23.07
N GLU A 12 18.10 4.89 22.40
CA GLU A 12 18.07 5.89 21.33
C GLU A 12 16.94 5.53 20.36
N MET A 13 15.90 6.34 20.34
CA MET A 13 14.87 6.24 19.30
C MET A 13 15.56 6.51 17.97
N ARG A 14 15.68 5.45 17.17
CA ARG A 14 16.26 5.53 15.83
C ARG A 14 15.25 6.19 14.93
N GLU A 15 15.37 7.49 14.68
CA GLU A 15 14.51 8.26 13.80
C GLU A 15 15.00 8.21 12.35
N PHE A 16 14.08 8.29 11.38
CA PHE A 16 14.45 8.54 9.98
C PHE A 16 15.01 9.96 9.79
N GLY A 17 14.89 10.82 10.79
CA GLY A 17 15.21 12.23 10.69
C GLY A 17 14.21 13.02 9.83
N ARG A 18 12.99 12.50 9.62
CA ARG A 18 11.93 13.16 8.87
C ARG A 18 10.56 12.84 9.45
N ASP A 19 9.80 13.88 9.71
CA ASP A 19 8.42 13.82 10.21
C ASP A 19 7.43 13.90 9.05
N PHE A 20 6.53 12.91 8.95
CA PHE A 20 5.48 12.86 7.94
C PHE A 20 4.09 13.23 8.49
N ARG A 21 3.98 13.69 9.73
CA ARG A 21 2.69 14.08 10.33
C ARG A 21 1.96 15.18 9.57
N ARG A 22 2.70 15.97 8.77
CA ARG A 22 2.15 17.03 7.92
C ARG A 22 1.85 16.56 6.49
N ALA A 23 2.05 15.30 6.17
CA ALA A 23 1.69 14.75 4.87
C ALA A 23 0.18 14.92 4.63
N ARG A 24 -0.19 15.62 3.57
CA ARG A 24 -1.61 15.85 3.25
C ARG A 24 -2.24 14.64 2.58
N THR A 25 -1.54 14.06 1.62
CA THR A 25 -2.01 12.91 0.84
C THR A 25 -1.03 11.76 0.97
N ILE A 26 -1.54 10.60 1.39
CA ILE A 26 -0.78 9.37 1.62
C ILE A 26 -1.36 8.27 0.74
N LEU A 27 -0.50 7.65 -0.07
CA LEU A 27 -0.86 6.45 -0.81
C LEU A 27 -0.30 5.23 -0.07
N ILE A 28 -1.16 4.25 0.19
CA ILE A 28 -0.81 3.00 0.86
C ILE A 28 -1.08 1.85 -0.11
N LYS A 29 -0.06 1.03 -0.39
CA LYS A 29 -0.20 -0.19 -1.19
C LYS A 29 -0.11 -1.42 -0.30
N ILE A 30 -1.02 -2.34 -0.48
CA ILE A 30 -1.08 -3.63 0.23
C ILE A 30 -0.89 -4.75 -0.78
N GLY A 31 0.12 -5.59 -0.55
CA GLY A 31 0.41 -6.76 -1.39
C GLY A 31 -0.56 -7.92 -1.15
N THR A 32 -0.58 -8.87 -2.09
CA THR A 32 -1.41 -10.09 -1.99
C THR A 32 -1.06 -10.91 -0.75
N GLU A 33 0.21 -10.92 -0.35
CA GLU A 33 0.76 -11.59 0.83
C GLU A 33 0.18 -11.07 2.17
N ILE A 34 -0.40 -9.87 2.16
CA ILE A 34 -1.07 -9.29 3.33
C ILE A 34 -2.57 -9.60 3.32
N VAL A 35 -3.15 -9.72 2.12
CA VAL A 35 -4.58 -10.01 1.95
C VAL A 35 -4.89 -11.49 2.16
N HIS A 36 -3.92 -12.36 1.84
CA HIS A 36 -4.07 -13.82 1.93
C HIS A 36 -3.02 -14.44 2.84
N SER A 37 -3.46 -15.45 3.60
CA SER A 37 -2.57 -16.32 4.36
C SER A 37 -1.86 -17.33 3.44
N PRO A 38 -0.76 -17.95 3.90
CA PRO A 38 -0.07 -19.02 3.13
C PRO A 38 -1.00 -20.19 2.78
N GLU A 39 -2.04 -20.43 3.56
CA GLU A 39 -3.05 -21.46 3.34
C GLU A 39 -4.09 -21.06 2.27
N GLY A 40 -3.97 -19.88 1.67
CA GLY A 40 -4.87 -19.37 0.64
C GLY A 40 -6.20 -18.81 1.17
N LEU A 41 -6.32 -18.60 2.48
CA LEU A 41 -7.47 -17.96 3.10
C LEU A 41 -7.27 -16.45 3.23
N LEU A 42 -8.37 -15.71 3.45
CA LEU A 42 -8.27 -14.27 3.75
C LEU A 42 -7.60 -14.05 5.11
N ALA A 43 -6.57 -13.20 5.13
CA ALA A 43 -5.86 -12.81 6.34
C ALA A 43 -6.60 -11.67 7.08
N MET A 44 -7.82 -11.94 7.54
CA MET A 44 -8.74 -10.94 8.11
C MET A 44 -8.10 -10.10 9.21
N GLY A 45 -7.28 -10.71 10.08
CA GLY A 45 -6.58 -10.01 11.15
C GLY A 45 -5.57 -8.99 10.62
N GLN A 46 -4.84 -9.32 9.56
CA GLN A 46 -3.87 -8.40 8.94
C GLN A 46 -4.58 -7.27 8.20
N ILE A 47 -5.60 -7.60 7.40
CA ILE A 47 -6.38 -6.60 6.66
C ILE A 47 -7.05 -5.65 7.66
N GLY A 48 -7.69 -6.18 8.70
CA GLY A 48 -8.36 -5.39 9.74
C GLY A 48 -7.41 -4.45 10.45
N ASN A 49 -6.22 -4.93 10.83
CA ASN A 49 -5.17 -4.10 11.45
C ASN A 49 -4.74 -2.94 10.55
N ILE A 50 -4.57 -3.17 9.24
CA ILE A 50 -4.19 -2.09 8.30
C ILE A 50 -5.35 -1.11 8.10
N VAL A 51 -6.59 -1.60 7.96
CA VAL A 51 -7.77 -0.74 7.81
C VAL A 51 -7.96 0.14 9.05
N GLU A 52 -7.77 -0.38 10.26
CA GLU A 52 -7.80 0.39 11.50
C GLU A 52 -6.79 1.53 11.49
N GLN A 53 -5.55 1.26 11.07
CA GLN A 53 -4.51 2.28 10.96
C GLN A 53 -4.85 3.33 9.89
N ILE A 54 -5.37 2.90 8.72
CA ILE A 54 -5.83 3.80 7.66
C ILE A 54 -6.95 4.71 8.19
N ALA A 55 -7.93 4.14 8.90
CA ALA A 55 -9.01 4.90 9.49
C ALA A 55 -8.49 5.94 10.50
N ALA A 56 -7.51 5.57 11.33
CA ALA A 56 -6.88 6.50 12.26
C ALA A 56 -6.16 7.66 11.56
N LEU A 57 -5.52 7.42 10.41
CA LEU A 57 -4.89 8.46 9.60
C LEU A 57 -5.94 9.38 8.96
N HIS A 58 -6.98 8.80 8.38
CA HIS A 58 -8.05 9.56 7.75
C HIS A 58 -8.76 10.47 8.76
N MET A 59 -9.04 9.98 9.98
CA MET A 59 -9.62 10.78 11.06
C MET A 59 -8.71 11.92 11.54
N ARG A 60 -7.40 11.83 11.34
CA ARG A 60 -6.43 12.92 11.58
C ARG A 60 -6.37 13.95 10.46
N GLY A 61 -7.17 13.78 9.41
CA GLY A 61 -7.29 14.72 8.29
C GLY A 61 -6.38 14.45 7.11
N HIS A 62 -5.73 13.27 7.06
CA HIS A 62 -4.96 12.87 5.89
C HIS A 62 -5.89 12.35 4.78
N ASN A 63 -5.65 12.73 3.54
CA ASN A 63 -6.24 12.12 2.37
C ASN A 63 -5.56 10.77 2.12
N ILE A 64 -6.33 9.69 2.08
CA ILE A 64 -5.80 8.34 1.89
C ILE A 64 -6.20 7.78 0.53
N ILE A 65 -5.23 7.21 -0.17
CA ILE A 65 -5.41 6.43 -1.40
C ILE A 65 -4.93 5.01 -1.07
N LEU A 66 -5.77 4.01 -1.27
CA LEU A 66 -5.43 2.61 -1.04
C LEU A 66 -5.26 1.89 -2.38
N VAL A 67 -4.11 1.26 -2.60
CA VAL A 67 -3.89 0.33 -3.72
C VAL A 67 -3.82 -1.07 -3.14
N SER A 68 -4.72 -1.96 -3.55
CA SER A 68 -4.81 -3.31 -3.00
C SER A 68 -4.75 -4.37 -4.08
N SER A 69 -3.91 -5.37 -3.87
CA SER A 69 -3.93 -6.63 -4.61
C SER A 69 -4.89 -7.63 -3.96
N GLY A 70 -5.08 -8.80 -4.58
CA GLY A 70 -5.78 -9.92 -3.96
C GLY A 70 -7.10 -10.34 -4.62
N SER A 71 -7.51 -9.69 -5.71
CA SER A 71 -8.70 -10.09 -6.50
C SER A 71 -8.61 -11.53 -7.02
N VAL A 72 -7.48 -11.90 -7.61
CA VAL A 72 -7.29 -13.24 -8.21
C VAL A 72 -7.42 -14.38 -7.19
N PRO A 73 -6.75 -14.36 -6.02
CA PRO A 73 -6.95 -15.40 -5.00
C PRO A 73 -8.39 -15.46 -4.48
N ILE A 74 -9.06 -14.32 -4.25
CA ILE A 74 -10.47 -14.30 -3.84
C ILE A 74 -11.32 -14.97 -4.91
N GLY A 75 -11.10 -14.63 -6.17
CA GLY A 75 -11.83 -15.23 -7.29
C GLY A 75 -11.59 -16.73 -7.43
N LYS A 76 -10.37 -17.21 -7.21
CA LYS A 76 -10.09 -18.64 -7.16
C LYS A 76 -10.94 -19.34 -6.09
N MET A 77 -11.06 -18.76 -4.91
CA MET A 77 -11.92 -19.31 -3.84
C MET A 77 -13.40 -19.33 -4.28
N VAL A 78 -13.88 -18.23 -4.89
CA VAL A 78 -15.28 -18.13 -5.38
C VAL A 78 -15.55 -19.17 -6.46
N LEU A 79 -14.71 -19.24 -7.50
CA LEU A 79 -14.87 -20.17 -8.61
C LEU A 79 -14.73 -21.63 -8.16
N HIS A 80 -13.78 -21.93 -7.28
CA HIS A 80 -13.62 -23.26 -6.73
C HIS A 80 -14.87 -23.69 -5.96
N ARG A 81 -15.42 -22.83 -5.11
CA ARG A 81 -16.68 -23.10 -4.40
C ARG A 81 -17.84 -23.36 -5.34
N GLN A 82 -17.99 -22.54 -6.41
CA GLN A 82 -19.06 -22.74 -7.41
C GLN A 82 -18.88 -24.05 -8.17
N TYR A 83 -17.62 -24.39 -8.52
CA TYR A 83 -17.29 -25.64 -9.15
C TYR A 83 -17.66 -26.84 -8.30
N LEU A 84 -17.31 -26.82 -6.98
CA LEU A 84 -17.68 -27.89 -6.05
C LEU A 84 -19.21 -28.03 -5.90
N LEU A 85 -19.94 -26.92 -5.83
CA LEU A 85 -21.40 -26.93 -5.77
C LEU A 85 -22.01 -27.52 -7.05
N SER A 86 -21.51 -27.12 -8.23
CA SER A 86 -21.95 -27.65 -9.53
C SER A 86 -21.61 -29.13 -9.67
N GLY A 87 -20.38 -29.51 -9.25
CA GLY A 87 -19.92 -30.90 -9.28
C GLY A 87 -20.70 -31.79 -8.31
N SER A 88 -21.10 -31.30 -7.15
CA SER A 88 -21.97 -32.03 -6.23
C SER A 88 -23.33 -32.32 -6.85
N MET A 89 -23.90 -31.40 -7.62
CA MET A 89 -25.14 -31.65 -8.36
C MET A 89 -24.94 -32.61 -9.52
N GLN A 90 -23.80 -32.54 -10.24
CA GLN A 90 -23.49 -33.42 -11.36
C GLN A 90 -23.06 -34.83 -10.91
N SER A 91 -22.34 -34.96 -9.76
CA SER A 91 -21.92 -36.26 -9.25
C SER A 91 -23.09 -37.15 -8.82
N HIS A 92 -24.21 -36.54 -8.44
CA HIS A 92 -25.47 -37.25 -8.27
C HIS A 92 -26.09 -37.76 -9.58
N LEU A 93 -25.67 -37.18 -10.72
CA LEU A 93 -26.23 -37.49 -12.03
C LEU A 93 -25.29 -38.29 -12.94
N VAL A 94 -23.98 -38.12 -12.87
CA VAL A 94 -23.04 -38.59 -13.93
C VAL A 94 -21.74 -39.24 -13.40
N GLY A 95 -21.46 -39.31 -12.07
CA GLY A 95 -20.21 -39.87 -11.53
C GLY A 95 -19.04 -38.85 -11.42
N GLN A 96 -17.92 -39.30 -10.87
CA GLN A 96 -16.81 -38.50 -10.32
C GLN A 96 -16.38 -37.28 -11.14
N VAL A 97 -16.35 -36.11 -10.49
CA VAL A 97 -15.75 -34.87 -10.99
C VAL A 97 -14.28 -34.82 -10.55
N GLY A 98 -13.36 -34.59 -11.46
CA GLY A 98 -11.91 -34.59 -11.17
C GLY A 98 -11.50 -33.38 -10.31
N ASP A 99 -10.56 -33.61 -9.37
CA ASP A 99 -10.12 -32.64 -8.35
C ASP A 99 -9.19 -31.53 -8.85
N ASN A 100 -8.82 -31.49 -10.15
CA ASN A 100 -7.76 -30.61 -10.62
C ASN A 100 -8.25 -29.64 -11.70
N VAL A 101 -9.02 -28.60 -11.28
CA VAL A 101 -9.48 -27.55 -12.18
C VAL A 101 -8.60 -26.33 -12.08
N GLN A 102 -7.96 -25.98 -13.19
CA GLN A 102 -7.29 -24.69 -13.36
C GLN A 102 -8.29 -23.66 -13.87
N PHE A 103 -8.46 -22.58 -13.13
CA PHE A 103 -9.28 -21.44 -13.54
C PHE A 103 -8.42 -20.40 -14.27
N ASP A 104 -8.99 -19.78 -15.27
CA ASP A 104 -8.37 -18.63 -15.95
C ASP A 104 -8.16 -17.48 -14.97
N GLU A 105 -6.98 -16.86 -14.97
CA GLU A 105 -6.62 -15.79 -14.02
C GLU A 105 -7.52 -14.56 -14.18
N LYS A 106 -7.91 -14.21 -15.42
CA LYS A 106 -8.81 -13.07 -15.67
C LYS A 106 -10.22 -13.35 -15.17
N ALA A 107 -10.70 -14.59 -15.33
CA ALA A 107 -11.95 -15.02 -14.74
C ALA A 107 -11.91 -14.97 -13.21
N CYS A 108 -10.78 -15.38 -12.62
CA CYS A 108 -10.56 -15.25 -11.18
C CYS A 108 -10.56 -13.76 -10.77
N ALA A 109 -9.85 -12.89 -11.47
CA ALA A 109 -9.84 -11.47 -11.17
C ALA A 109 -11.25 -10.87 -11.21
N ALA A 110 -12.03 -11.19 -12.26
CA ALA A 110 -13.42 -10.75 -12.40
C ALA A 110 -14.30 -11.23 -11.24
N ALA A 111 -14.23 -12.53 -10.91
CA ALA A 111 -15.03 -13.11 -9.84
C ALA A 111 -14.66 -12.60 -8.44
N GLY A 112 -13.38 -12.25 -8.24
CA GLY A 112 -12.87 -11.84 -6.93
C GLY A 112 -12.92 -10.36 -6.65
N GLN A 113 -12.95 -9.52 -7.69
CA GLN A 113 -12.87 -8.07 -7.53
C GLN A 113 -14.02 -7.50 -6.70
N SER A 114 -15.25 -7.94 -6.94
CA SER A 114 -16.41 -7.51 -6.15
C SER A 114 -16.29 -7.94 -4.67
N GLY A 115 -15.77 -9.13 -4.42
CA GLY A 115 -15.53 -9.62 -3.06
C GLY A 115 -14.47 -8.81 -2.32
N LEU A 116 -13.39 -8.44 -3.00
CA LEU A 116 -12.34 -7.58 -2.45
C LEU A 116 -12.89 -6.19 -2.09
N GLN A 117 -13.66 -5.57 -3.00
CA GLN A 117 -14.28 -4.28 -2.77
C GLN A 117 -15.26 -4.32 -1.59
N SER A 118 -16.16 -5.31 -1.57
CA SER A 118 -17.12 -5.48 -0.47
C SER A 118 -16.44 -5.70 0.88
N LEU A 119 -15.31 -6.38 0.90
CA LEU A 119 -14.52 -6.55 2.12
C LEU A 119 -14.04 -5.19 2.66
N TYR A 120 -13.46 -4.34 1.82
CA TYR A 120 -13.02 -3.00 2.25
C TYR A 120 -14.20 -2.11 2.66
N GLU A 121 -15.30 -2.14 1.91
CA GLU A 121 -16.53 -1.40 2.26
C GLU A 121 -17.03 -1.80 3.66
N MET A 122 -17.11 -3.09 3.94
CA MET A 122 -17.54 -3.61 5.24
C MET A 122 -16.58 -3.18 6.36
N LEU A 123 -15.27 -3.25 6.15
CA LEU A 123 -14.29 -2.90 7.15
C LEU A 123 -14.24 -1.39 7.42
N PHE A 124 -14.21 -0.55 6.37
CA PHE A 124 -14.21 0.91 6.54
C PHE A 124 -15.53 1.43 7.15
N ALA A 125 -16.67 0.78 6.86
CA ALA A 125 -17.95 1.13 7.45
C ALA A 125 -17.96 1.01 8.98
N GLN A 126 -17.12 0.14 9.58
CA GLN A 126 -16.98 0.03 11.04
C GLN A 126 -16.40 1.31 11.66
N TYR A 127 -15.70 2.12 10.86
CA TYR A 127 -15.12 3.41 11.26
C TYR A 127 -15.91 4.60 10.70
N HIS A 128 -17.12 4.37 10.18
CA HIS A 128 -17.95 5.38 9.51
C HIS A 128 -17.28 6.06 8.32
N LEU A 129 -16.40 5.33 7.64
CA LEU A 129 -15.69 5.78 6.45
C LEU A 129 -16.29 5.13 5.21
N ALA A 130 -16.34 5.89 4.12
CA ALA A 130 -16.72 5.39 2.81
C ALA A 130 -15.47 5.13 1.96
N CYS A 131 -15.51 4.09 1.14
CA CYS A 131 -14.51 3.87 0.11
C CYS A 131 -15.19 3.63 -1.24
N SER A 132 -14.43 3.80 -2.32
CA SER A 132 -14.94 3.64 -3.69
C SER A 132 -13.92 2.90 -4.54
N GLN A 133 -14.41 1.97 -5.36
CA GLN A 133 -13.56 1.22 -6.28
C GLN A 133 -13.07 2.08 -7.44
N VAL A 134 -11.79 1.96 -7.74
CA VAL A 134 -11.15 2.51 -8.94
C VAL A 134 -10.34 1.40 -9.61
N LEU A 135 -10.71 1.02 -10.83
CA LEU A 135 -9.93 0.08 -11.63
C LEU A 135 -9.19 0.83 -12.73
N ALA A 136 -7.89 0.56 -12.84
CA ALA A 136 -7.05 1.19 -13.84
C ALA A 136 -6.00 0.20 -14.38
N SER A 137 -5.49 0.53 -15.57
CA SER A 137 -4.39 -0.19 -16.21
C SER A 137 -3.29 0.79 -16.62
N ASP A 138 -2.13 0.28 -17.03
CA ASP A 138 -1.04 1.12 -17.56
C ASP A 138 -1.47 1.91 -18.82
N ALA A 139 -2.38 1.37 -19.61
CA ALA A 139 -2.91 2.01 -20.81
C ALA A 139 -3.66 3.31 -20.48
N ASP A 140 -4.35 3.38 -19.34
CA ASP A 140 -5.13 4.55 -18.90
C ASP A 140 -4.25 5.77 -18.64
N PHE A 141 -2.98 5.56 -18.30
CA PHE A 141 -2.00 6.64 -18.09
C PHE A 141 -1.32 7.12 -19.37
N ARG A 142 -1.46 6.38 -20.49
CA ARG A 142 -0.87 6.76 -21.79
C ARG A 142 -1.74 7.74 -22.54
N GLU A 143 -3.06 7.64 -22.37
CA GLU A 143 -4.04 8.50 -23.03
C GLU A 143 -4.30 9.76 -22.19
N PRO A 144 -3.88 10.97 -22.66
CA PRO A 144 -3.95 12.20 -21.87
C PRO A 144 -5.34 12.53 -21.34
N GLN A 145 -6.38 12.26 -22.14
CA GLN A 145 -7.77 12.54 -21.75
C GLN A 145 -8.24 11.59 -20.63
N VAL A 146 -7.92 10.30 -20.74
CA VAL A 146 -8.28 9.30 -19.73
C VAL A 146 -7.55 9.61 -18.42
N ARG A 147 -6.24 9.90 -18.50
CA ARG A 147 -5.41 10.31 -17.38
C ARG A 147 -5.99 11.54 -16.64
N THR A 148 -6.41 12.58 -17.39
CA THR A 148 -7.03 13.77 -16.81
C THR A 148 -8.36 13.45 -16.12
N ASN A 149 -9.19 12.60 -16.73
CA ASN A 149 -10.46 12.18 -16.14
C ASN A 149 -10.24 11.39 -14.87
N LEU A 150 -9.24 10.47 -14.86
CA LEU A 150 -8.87 9.69 -13.70
C LEU A 150 -8.42 10.59 -12.53
N GLN A 151 -7.52 11.54 -12.79
CA GLN A 151 -7.08 12.52 -11.79
C GLN A 151 -8.24 13.33 -11.22
N ARG A 152 -9.18 13.77 -12.07
CA ARG A 152 -10.37 14.52 -11.65
C ARG A 152 -11.26 13.70 -10.74
N ALA A 153 -11.54 12.44 -11.12
CA ALA A 153 -12.35 11.52 -10.32
C ALA A 153 -11.70 11.24 -8.96
N MET A 154 -10.39 10.98 -8.94
CA MET A 154 -9.65 10.75 -7.70
C MET A 154 -9.72 11.96 -6.76
N ARG A 155 -9.49 13.17 -7.27
CA ARG A 155 -9.59 14.40 -6.47
C ARG A 155 -11.00 14.60 -5.93
N ALA A 156 -12.03 14.39 -6.75
CA ALA A 156 -13.42 14.52 -6.31
C ALA A 156 -13.76 13.55 -5.17
N LEU A 157 -13.27 12.31 -5.19
CA LEU A 157 -13.44 11.36 -4.10
C LEU A 157 -12.74 11.84 -2.82
N LEU A 158 -11.48 12.25 -2.94
CA LEU A 158 -10.70 12.74 -1.79
C LEU A 158 -11.29 14.02 -1.17
N ASP A 159 -11.81 14.92 -1.99
CA ASP A 159 -12.40 16.19 -1.54
C ASP A 159 -13.66 15.99 -0.67
N VAL A 160 -14.38 14.90 -0.88
CA VAL A 160 -15.55 14.51 -0.06
C VAL A 160 -15.21 13.49 1.04
N GLY A 161 -13.92 13.15 1.21
CA GLY A 161 -13.46 12.23 2.25
C GLY A 161 -13.71 10.76 1.95
N ILE A 162 -13.94 10.39 0.69
CA ILE A 162 -14.05 8.98 0.26
C ILE A 162 -12.65 8.43 -0.02
N ILE A 163 -12.36 7.24 0.49
CA ILE A 163 -11.09 6.55 0.26
C ILE A 163 -11.16 5.80 -1.09
N PRO A 164 -10.39 6.21 -2.13
CA PRO A 164 -10.29 5.41 -3.35
C PRO A 164 -9.55 4.10 -3.06
N VAL A 165 -10.17 2.97 -3.39
CA VAL A 165 -9.57 1.63 -3.36
C VAL A 165 -9.26 1.24 -4.80
N ILE A 166 -7.98 1.24 -5.11
CA ILE A 166 -7.46 1.04 -6.46
C ILE A 166 -6.99 -0.40 -6.61
N ASN A 167 -7.30 -1.02 -7.73
CA ASN A 167 -6.70 -2.26 -8.18
C ASN A 167 -6.47 -2.21 -9.69
N GLU A 168 -5.61 -3.10 -10.19
CA GLU A 168 -5.44 -3.29 -11.62
C GLU A 168 -6.74 -3.84 -12.23
N ASN A 169 -7.07 -3.39 -13.44
CA ASN A 169 -8.15 -3.96 -14.22
C ASN A 169 -7.67 -5.23 -14.94
N ASP A 170 -7.37 -6.27 -14.15
CA ASP A 170 -6.78 -7.53 -14.61
C ASP A 170 -7.58 -8.21 -15.74
N VAL A 171 -8.90 -7.92 -15.83
CA VAL A 171 -9.78 -8.54 -16.82
C VAL A 171 -9.40 -8.13 -18.24
N ILE A 172 -9.05 -6.87 -18.43
CA ILE A 172 -8.76 -6.28 -19.74
C ILE A 172 -7.29 -6.00 -19.95
N THR A 173 -6.49 -5.98 -18.87
CA THR A 173 -5.07 -5.66 -18.96
C THR A 173 -4.36 -6.72 -19.80
N LEU A 174 -3.71 -6.25 -20.83
CA LEU A 174 -2.68 -7.04 -21.50
C LEU A 174 -1.43 -6.88 -20.64
N ARG A 175 -0.92 -7.96 -20.07
CA ARG A 175 0.39 -7.96 -19.36
C ARG A 175 1.50 -7.64 -20.36
N THR A 176 1.50 -6.41 -20.87
CA THR A 176 2.53 -5.88 -21.75
C THR A 176 3.63 -5.28 -20.89
N THR A 177 4.85 -5.38 -21.39
CA THR A 177 6.02 -4.72 -20.82
C THR A 177 5.72 -3.26 -20.51
N PRO A 178 6.18 -2.75 -19.34
CA PRO A 178 5.96 -1.36 -18.93
C PRO A 178 6.39 -0.38 -20.01
N LEU A 179 5.87 0.85 -19.92
CA LEU A 179 6.23 2.01 -20.77
C LEU A 179 7.75 2.27 -20.92
N ILE A 180 8.59 1.64 -20.10
CA ILE A 180 10.05 1.75 -20.13
C ILE A 180 10.62 0.40 -20.56
N VAL A 181 10.92 0.27 -21.84
CA VAL A 181 11.39 -0.93 -22.52
C VAL A 181 12.78 -1.40 -22.07
N GLU A 182 13.56 -0.58 -21.36
CA GLU A 182 14.99 -0.86 -21.16
C GLU A 182 15.33 -1.84 -20.03
N ASN A 183 14.43 -2.13 -19.06
CA ASN A 183 14.78 -2.96 -17.91
C ASN A 183 13.87 -4.14 -17.59
N LYS A 184 12.96 -4.57 -18.46
CA LYS A 184 12.08 -5.76 -18.27
C LYS A 184 11.44 -5.82 -16.87
N ILE A 185 10.94 -4.70 -16.36
CA ILE A 185 10.25 -4.64 -15.09
C ILE A 185 8.83 -5.13 -15.34
N ALA A 186 8.40 -6.15 -14.62
CA ALA A 186 7.03 -6.64 -14.70
C ALA A 186 6.06 -5.54 -14.25
N TRP A 187 4.97 -5.39 -14.98
CA TRP A 187 3.87 -4.54 -14.55
C TRP A 187 3.12 -5.24 -13.42
N ASP A 188 2.93 -4.56 -12.31
CA ASP A 188 2.21 -5.06 -11.13
C ASP A 188 1.55 -3.92 -10.34
N ASN A 189 0.88 -4.24 -9.25
CA ASN A 189 0.25 -3.25 -8.38
C ASN A 189 1.26 -2.33 -7.65
N ASP A 190 2.54 -2.67 -7.53
CA ASP A 190 3.57 -1.75 -7.03
C ASP A 190 3.86 -0.65 -8.06
N SER A 191 3.94 -1.03 -9.34
CA SER A 191 4.07 -0.09 -10.47
C SER A 191 2.85 0.79 -10.63
N LEU A 192 1.64 0.23 -10.47
CA LEU A 192 0.38 0.98 -10.48
C LEU A 192 0.34 1.99 -9.34
N ALA A 193 0.75 1.59 -8.13
CA ALA A 193 0.84 2.48 -6.97
C ALA A 193 1.80 3.65 -7.22
N ALA A 194 2.96 3.39 -7.82
CA ALA A 194 3.93 4.43 -8.17
C ALA A 194 3.35 5.43 -9.18
N LEU A 195 2.60 4.97 -10.21
CA LEU A 195 1.93 5.86 -11.17
C LEU A 195 0.89 6.73 -10.49
N PHE A 196 -0.01 6.14 -9.70
CA PHE A 196 -1.01 6.93 -8.96
C PHE A 196 -0.36 7.91 -8.00
N ALA A 197 0.72 7.50 -7.31
CA ALA A 197 1.46 8.39 -6.42
C ALA A 197 2.00 9.62 -7.15
N GLN A 198 2.56 9.43 -8.35
CA GLN A 198 3.04 10.52 -9.20
C GLN A 198 1.90 11.41 -9.71
N GLU A 199 0.83 10.81 -10.25
CA GLU A 199 -0.31 11.54 -10.83
C GLU A 199 -1.06 12.38 -9.79
N MET A 200 -1.14 11.88 -8.56
CA MET A 200 -1.80 12.57 -7.46
C MET A 200 -0.85 13.44 -6.64
N MET A 201 0.46 13.44 -6.98
CA MET A 201 1.52 14.18 -6.27
C MET A 201 1.44 13.96 -4.76
N VAL A 202 1.46 12.68 -4.34
CA VAL A 202 1.31 12.34 -2.92
C VAL A 202 2.55 12.75 -2.13
N ASP A 203 2.35 13.13 -0.87
CA ASP A 203 3.45 13.48 0.02
C ASP A 203 4.23 12.24 0.48
N LEU A 204 3.52 11.12 0.65
CA LEU A 204 4.10 9.87 1.12
C LEU A 204 3.46 8.67 0.41
N MET A 205 4.27 7.77 -0.12
CA MET A 205 3.86 6.46 -0.60
C MET A 205 4.37 5.39 0.37
N VAL A 206 3.51 4.47 0.82
CA VAL A 206 3.88 3.37 1.71
C VAL A 206 3.53 2.04 1.05
N LEU A 207 4.53 1.19 0.82
CA LEU A 207 4.34 -0.18 0.38
C LEU A 207 4.38 -1.10 1.60
N ILE A 208 3.23 -1.67 1.97
CA ILE A 208 3.10 -2.64 3.04
C ILE A 208 3.28 -4.05 2.49
N THR A 209 4.20 -4.80 3.08
CA THR A 209 4.65 -6.11 2.63
C THR A 209 4.85 -7.07 3.82
N ASP A 210 5.21 -8.31 3.56
CA ASP A 210 5.55 -9.34 4.56
C ASP A 210 7.01 -9.27 5.04
N VAL A 211 7.84 -8.43 4.41
CA VAL A 211 9.26 -8.26 4.76
C VAL A 211 9.53 -6.89 5.39
N ASP A 212 10.56 -6.80 6.24
CA ASP A 212 10.85 -5.59 7.02
C ASP A 212 11.27 -4.38 6.16
N GLY A 213 11.62 -4.59 4.88
CA GLY A 213 12.06 -3.57 3.93
C GLY A 213 12.96 -4.16 2.85
N ILE A 214 13.81 -3.35 2.25
CA ILE A 214 14.75 -3.77 1.20
C ILE A 214 16.07 -4.19 1.83
N TYR A 215 16.56 -5.35 1.41
CA TYR A 215 17.81 -5.92 1.90
C TYR A 215 18.91 -5.85 0.84
N THR A 216 20.15 -5.65 1.29
CA THR A 216 21.38 -5.81 0.51
C THR A 216 22.20 -6.98 1.03
N GLY A 217 23.15 -7.46 0.22
CA GLY A 217 24.05 -8.56 0.56
C GLY A 217 23.59 -9.92 0.06
N THR A 218 24.38 -10.95 0.39
CA THR A 218 24.11 -12.35 0.03
C THR A 218 23.16 -13.01 1.04
N LYS A 219 22.69 -14.23 0.75
CA LYS A 219 21.74 -14.97 1.59
C LYS A 219 22.18 -15.07 3.06
N ASP A 220 23.49 -15.17 3.31
CA ASP A 220 24.07 -15.39 4.65
C ASP A 220 24.49 -14.08 5.34
N SER A 221 24.47 -12.93 4.63
CA SER A 221 24.91 -11.62 5.15
C SER A 221 23.91 -10.51 4.79
N ARG A 222 22.62 -10.77 4.98
CA ARG A 222 21.57 -9.79 4.68
C ARG A 222 21.62 -8.61 5.64
N LYS A 223 21.62 -7.40 5.09
CA LYS A 223 21.52 -6.16 5.86
C LYS A 223 20.34 -5.35 5.36
N LEU A 224 19.45 -4.95 6.27
CA LEU A 224 18.34 -4.07 5.96
C LEU A 224 18.85 -2.67 5.59
N ILE A 225 18.42 -2.15 4.45
CA ILE A 225 18.69 -0.78 4.04
C ILE A 225 17.67 0.11 4.74
N SER A 226 18.12 0.95 5.65
CA SER A 226 17.19 1.87 6.33
C SER A 226 16.83 3.09 5.49
N ARG A 227 17.76 3.56 4.64
CA ARG A 227 17.57 4.70 3.75
C ARG A 227 18.25 4.43 2.42
N PHE A 228 17.54 4.67 1.34
CA PHE A 228 18.05 4.59 -0.03
C PHE A 228 18.19 5.98 -0.62
N GLN A 229 19.36 6.28 -1.21
CA GLN A 229 19.63 7.49 -1.97
C GLN A 229 20.00 7.13 -3.40
N ARG A 230 19.62 7.96 -4.37
CA ARG A 230 19.82 7.72 -5.81
C ARG A 230 21.27 7.42 -6.23
N GLY A 231 22.25 7.89 -5.45
CA GLY A 231 23.68 7.62 -5.69
C GLY A 231 24.14 6.21 -5.30
N ASP A 232 23.35 5.47 -4.56
CA ASP A 232 23.69 4.15 -3.99
C ASP A 232 23.61 3.01 -5.03
N LYS A 233 24.34 3.15 -6.15
CA LYS A 233 24.36 2.14 -7.23
C LYS A 233 24.85 0.76 -6.79
N GLN A 234 25.45 0.61 -5.61
CA GLN A 234 26.00 -0.64 -5.11
C GLN A 234 24.98 -1.61 -4.50
N VAL A 235 23.72 -1.20 -4.38
CA VAL A 235 22.71 -1.95 -3.62
C VAL A 235 22.06 -3.08 -4.42
N ILE A 236 22.13 -3.03 -5.75
CA ILE A 236 21.47 -4.01 -6.62
C ILE A 236 22.52 -4.93 -7.25
N THR A 237 23.03 -5.89 -6.50
CA THR A 237 23.79 -6.98 -7.12
C THR A 237 22.83 -8.03 -7.70
N PRO A 238 23.08 -8.51 -8.94
CA PRO A 238 22.27 -9.58 -9.58
C PRO A 238 22.22 -10.88 -8.77
N GLU A 239 23.10 -11.05 -7.79
CA GLU A 239 23.33 -12.28 -7.02
C GLU A 239 22.46 -12.43 -5.77
N SER A 240 21.70 -11.41 -5.37
CA SER A 240 20.75 -11.54 -4.25
C SER A 240 19.48 -12.33 -4.66
N ARG A 241 19.67 -13.57 -5.14
CA ARG A 241 18.66 -14.38 -5.85
C ARG A 241 17.64 -15.10 -4.97
N VAL A 242 17.57 -14.91 -3.69
CA VAL A 242 16.60 -15.65 -2.84
C VAL A 242 15.60 -14.70 -2.22
N GLY A 243 14.39 -14.78 -2.66
CA GLY A 243 13.29 -13.86 -2.35
C GLY A 243 13.25 -12.59 -3.21
N ALA A 244 14.04 -12.58 -4.31
CA ALA A 244 14.45 -11.36 -5.00
C ALA A 244 13.47 -10.77 -6.02
N ILE A 245 12.50 -11.54 -6.52
CA ILE A 245 11.63 -11.04 -7.60
C ILE A 245 10.78 -9.88 -7.08
N GLY A 246 10.03 -10.08 -6.01
CA GLY A 246 9.17 -9.03 -5.46
C GLY A 246 9.92 -7.85 -4.80
N GLN A 247 11.15 -8.03 -4.30
CA GLN A 247 11.95 -6.93 -3.74
C GLN A 247 12.49 -5.97 -4.80
N LYS A 248 12.86 -6.49 -5.98
CA LYS A 248 13.32 -5.65 -7.11
C LYS A 248 12.20 -4.77 -7.63
N ASP A 249 11.01 -5.32 -7.78
CA ASP A 249 9.85 -4.58 -8.29
C ASP A 249 9.45 -3.47 -7.30
N LYS A 250 9.43 -3.76 -5.99
CA LYS A 250 9.20 -2.76 -4.93
C LYS A 250 10.25 -1.66 -4.93
N LEU A 251 11.53 -2.03 -5.04
CA LEU A 251 12.64 -1.08 -5.13
C LEU A 251 12.49 -0.15 -6.35
N HIS A 252 12.25 -0.73 -7.53
CA HIS A 252 12.07 0.06 -8.76
C HIS A 252 10.85 0.98 -8.70
N SER A 253 9.74 0.51 -8.13
CA SER A 253 8.52 1.30 -7.98
C SER A 253 8.73 2.48 -7.03
N CYS A 254 9.44 2.28 -5.91
CA CYS A 254 9.79 3.36 -4.99
C CYS A 254 10.75 4.37 -5.62
N ILE A 255 11.82 3.90 -6.28
CA ILE A 255 12.77 4.79 -6.99
C ILE A 255 12.04 5.59 -8.04
N ARG A 256 11.21 4.94 -8.87
CA ARG A 256 10.43 5.61 -9.90
C ARG A 256 9.51 6.68 -9.32
N ALA A 257 8.84 6.39 -8.20
CA ALA A 257 7.94 7.34 -7.56
C ALA A 257 8.68 8.61 -7.11
N VAL A 258 9.82 8.46 -6.43
CA VAL A 258 10.58 9.60 -5.90
C VAL A 258 11.43 10.31 -6.95
N ASP A 259 11.97 9.60 -7.94
CA ASP A 259 12.80 10.17 -9.02
C ASP A 259 12.06 11.18 -9.91
N SER A 260 10.74 11.04 -10.01
CA SER A 260 9.90 12.00 -10.73
C SER A 260 9.85 13.38 -10.07
N GLY A 261 10.23 13.47 -8.78
CA GLY A 261 10.06 14.68 -7.97
C GLY A 261 8.60 14.95 -7.56
N ALA A 262 7.64 14.16 -8.06
CA ALA A 262 6.22 14.30 -7.74
C ALA A 262 5.87 13.72 -6.38
N VAL A 263 6.62 12.72 -5.90
CA VAL A 263 6.43 12.06 -4.60
C VAL A 263 7.60 12.42 -3.70
N ARG A 264 7.33 12.99 -2.53
CA ARG A 264 8.39 13.48 -1.62
C ARG A 264 9.14 12.35 -0.94
N ALA A 265 8.45 11.27 -0.60
CA ALA A 265 9.04 10.11 0.05
C ALA A 265 8.27 8.83 -0.26
N ALA A 266 8.98 7.69 -0.27
CA ALA A 266 8.38 6.38 -0.28
C ALA A 266 8.99 5.50 0.81
N VAL A 267 8.19 4.60 1.40
CA VAL A 267 8.61 3.67 2.45
C VAL A 267 8.16 2.26 2.09
N VAL A 268 9.05 1.29 2.23
CA VAL A 268 8.72 -0.14 2.19
C VAL A 268 8.82 -0.67 3.62
N ALA A 269 7.72 -1.21 4.14
CA ALA A 269 7.67 -1.69 5.52
C ALA A 269 6.82 -2.95 5.67
N LYS A 270 7.12 -3.73 6.70
CA LYS A 270 6.34 -4.91 7.08
C LYS A 270 5.00 -4.53 7.68
N ALA A 271 3.98 -5.36 7.39
CA ALA A 271 2.67 -5.23 8.01
C ALA A 271 2.74 -5.55 9.51
N GLU A 272 2.75 -4.51 10.33
CA GLU A 272 2.76 -4.61 11.79
C GLU A 272 1.68 -3.71 12.40
N GLN A 273 1.35 -3.97 13.66
CA GLN A 273 0.44 -3.12 14.40
C GLN A 273 1.07 -1.72 14.59
N GLY A 274 0.32 -0.67 14.20
CA GLY A 274 0.77 0.71 14.34
C GLY A 274 1.85 1.15 13.35
N VAL A 275 2.23 0.33 12.36
CA VAL A 275 3.34 0.62 11.43
C VAL A 275 3.14 1.94 10.68
N LEU A 276 1.93 2.23 10.21
CA LEU A 276 1.63 3.48 9.49
C LEU A 276 1.79 4.71 10.39
N LEU A 277 1.35 4.60 11.64
CA LEU A 277 1.49 5.69 12.62
C LEU A 277 2.95 5.92 13.01
N ARG A 278 3.72 4.85 13.17
CA ARG A 278 5.16 4.91 13.45
C ARG A 278 5.93 5.57 12.30
N ILE A 279 5.60 5.22 11.05
CA ILE A 279 6.17 5.86 9.85
C ILE A 279 5.85 7.36 9.84
N LEU A 280 4.59 7.76 10.11
CA LEU A 280 4.21 9.17 10.15
C LEU A 280 4.96 9.95 11.23
N ASN A 281 5.20 9.33 12.39
CA ASN A 281 5.96 9.94 13.47
C ASN A 281 7.47 10.01 13.20
N GLY A 282 7.93 9.57 12.03
CA GLY A 282 9.35 9.59 11.67
C GLY A 282 10.17 8.46 12.27
N GLU A 283 9.53 7.45 12.89
CA GLU A 283 10.25 6.30 13.42
C GLU A 283 10.92 5.51 12.28
N ARG A 284 12.09 4.96 12.57
CA ARG A 284 12.87 4.18 11.60
C ARG A 284 12.26 2.79 11.41
N VAL A 285 11.30 2.70 10.50
CA VAL A 285 10.60 1.47 10.15
C VAL A 285 10.78 1.21 8.65
N GLY A 286 11.33 0.05 8.30
CA GLY A 286 11.50 -0.32 6.90
C GLY A 286 12.63 0.39 6.17
N THR A 287 12.45 0.59 4.88
CA THR A 287 13.38 1.31 3.99
C THR A 287 12.75 2.59 3.46
N LEU A 288 13.38 3.72 3.73
CA LEU A 288 12.96 5.04 3.28
C LEU A 288 13.66 5.43 1.97
N PHE A 289 12.89 5.93 1.02
CA PHE A 289 13.33 6.52 -0.25
C PHE A 289 12.97 8.00 -0.26
N LEU A 290 13.91 8.86 -0.65
CA LEU A 290 13.72 10.31 -0.72
C LEU A 290 14.07 10.84 -2.11
N THR A 291 13.43 11.93 -2.53
CA THR A 291 13.86 12.76 -3.67
C THR A 291 15.24 13.32 -3.40
N ASP A 292 16.10 13.38 -4.44
CA ASP A 292 17.40 14.03 -4.35
C ASP A 292 17.23 15.53 -4.07
N GLY A 293 18.03 16.07 -3.16
CA GLY A 293 18.19 17.52 -2.94
C GLY A 293 17.30 18.15 -1.88
N GLU A 294 16.42 17.43 -1.19
CA GLU A 294 15.82 18.00 0.02
C GLU A 294 16.81 17.90 1.19
N PRO A 295 17.24 19.06 1.77
CA PRO A 295 18.10 19.04 2.94
C PRO A 295 17.39 18.32 4.08
N ILE A 296 18.18 17.58 4.89
CA ILE A 296 17.74 17.11 6.20
C ILE A 296 17.59 18.39 7.02
N GLY A 297 16.40 19.00 6.97
CA GLY A 297 16.09 20.12 7.84
C GLY A 297 15.97 19.56 9.24
N ASP A 298 16.89 19.95 10.11
CA ASP A 298 16.62 20.02 11.54
C ASP A 298 15.43 20.97 11.67
N ALA A 299 14.21 20.42 11.67
CA ALA A 299 13.01 21.19 11.94
C ALA A 299 13.10 21.57 13.41
N GLU A 300 13.38 22.84 13.69
CA GLU A 300 13.12 23.44 14.98
C GLU A 300 11.68 23.08 15.36
N VAL A 301 11.56 22.27 16.42
CA VAL A 301 10.28 21.86 17.00
C VAL A 301 9.77 23.08 17.77
N GLU A 302 8.99 23.93 17.12
CA GLU A 302 8.08 24.78 17.86
C GLU A 302 7.04 23.88 18.53
N GLU A 303 7.24 23.62 19.80
CA GLU A 303 6.22 23.06 20.69
C GLU A 303 4.99 23.98 20.70
N GLN A 304 4.04 23.71 19.81
CA GLN A 304 2.72 24.28 19.98
C GLN A 304 2.04 23.54 21.11
N HIS A 305 1.91 24.25 22.22
CA HIS A 305 1.15 23.94 23.42
C HIS A 305 -0.27 23.49 23.01
N ILE A 306 -0.53 22.18 23.11
CA ILE A 306 -1.89 21.64 22.91
C ILE A 306 -2.65 21.95 24.20
N ASP A 307 -3.59 22.88 24.09
CA ASP A 307 -4.50 23.26 25.15
C ASP A 307 -5.32 22.01 25.59
N PRO A 308 -5.31 21.62 26.88
CA PRO A 308 -5.99 20.42 27.37
C PRO A 308 -7.53 20.48 27.32
N MET A 309 -8.12 21.54 26.78
CA MET A 309 -9.57 21.81 26.85
C MET A 309 -10.41 21.12 25.75
N TYR A 310 -9.83 20.29 24.86
CA TYR A 310 -10.59 19.63 23.80
C TYR A 310 -10.75 18.10 23.96
N SER A 311 -10.80 17.61 25.18
CA SER A 311 -11.18 16.22 25.46
C SER A 311 -12.68 16.07 25.69
N GLY A 312 -13.53 16.39 24.73
CA GLY A 312 -14.96 16.23 24.97
C GLY A 312 -15.94 16.66 23.89
N ILE A 313 -15.51 16.95 22.68
CA ILE A 313 -16.47 17.32 21.62
C ILE A 313 -16.35 16.31 20.48
N ALA A 314 -17.39 15.49 20.32
CA ALA A 314 -17.57 14.66 19.11
C ALA A 314 -17.54 15.56 17.86
N PRO A 315 -16.90 15.15 16.75
CA PRO A 315 -16.87 15.94 15.55
C PRO A 315 -18.29 16.10 15.01
N GLN A 316 -18.78 17.34 14.96
CA GLN A 316 -20.00 17.66 14.24
C GLN A 316 -19.76 17.34 12.77
N ALA A 317 -20.60 16.45 12.22
CA ALA A 317 -20.63 16.14 10.82
C ALA A 317 -20.70 17.44 9.99
N ARG A 318 -19.71 17.71 9.18
CA ARG A 318 -19.77 18.79 8.19
C ARG A 318 -20.90 18.47 7.23
N ASN A 319 -21.98 19.24 7.31
CA ASN A 319 -23.14 19.12 6.45
C ASN A 319 -22.76 19.63 5.03
N PRO A 320 -22.68 18.77 4.01
CA PRO A 320 -22.25 19.16 2.66
C PRO A 320 -23.34 19.84 1.84
N MET A 321 -24.54 20.12 2.41
CA MET A 321 -25.69 20.57 1.62
C MET A 321 -25.94 22.09 1.63
N SER A 322 -24.97 22.94 1.92
CA SER A 322 -25.21 24.39 1.86
C SER A 322 -24.68 25.10 0.60
N LYS A 323 -24.32 24.35 -0.46
CA LYS A 323 -23.97 24.94 -1.77
C LYS A 323 -24.45 24.02 -2.91
N LEU A 324 -25.72 24.02 -3.15
CA LEU A 324 -26.36 23.78 -4.44
C LEU A 324 -27.40 24.87 -4.66
#